data_5e981d86266dbb22b47e0c652f70007e
#
_entry.id   5e981d86266dbb22b47e0c652f70007e
#
_cell.length_a   1.000
_cell.length_b   1.000
_cell.length_c   1.000
_cell.angle_alpha   90.00
_cell.angle_beta   90.00
_cell.angle_gamma   90.00
#
_symmetry.space_group_name_H-M   'P 1'
#
loop_
_entity.id
_entity.type
_entity.pdbx_description
1 polymer ?
#
loop_
_entity_poly.entity_id
_entity_poly.type
_entity_poly.pdbx_seq_one_letter_code
_entity_poly.pdbx_strand_id
1 'polypeptide(L)' 'MLYDAFVTTDEGKHTYQNIEAKNEQYLINKIHKDLKTEIVEVEIKKTFGEEFNYE' A
#
# COMPACT_ATOMS: atom_id res chain seq x y z
N MET A 1 -2.41 -5.39 10.32
CA MET A 1 -1.43 -4.29 10.26
C MET A 1 -1.87 -3.27 9.23
N LEU A 2 -1.57 -2.03 9.50
CA LEU A 2 -1.90 -0.96 8.58
C LEU A 2 -0.70 -0.60 7.74
N TYR A 3 -0.93 -0.37 6.47
CA TYR A 3 0.13 -0.03 5.53
C TYR A 3 -0.26 1.15 4.68
N ASP A 4 0.77 1.88 4.26
CA ASP A 4 0.62 2.89 3.21
C ASP A 4 1.32 2.33 1.98
N ALA A 5 0.70 2.46 0.84
CA ALA A 5 1.28 1.97 -0.41
C ALA A 5 1.29 3.06 -1.46
N PHE A 6 2.40 3.18 -2.13
CA PHE A 6 2.57 4.14 -3.22
C PHE A 6 2.84 3.33 -4.48
N VAL A 7 1.90 3.37 -5.41
CA VAL A 7 1.93 2.50 -6.57
C VAL A 7 2.06 3.33 -7.83
N THR A 8 2.99 2.93 -8.68
CA THR A 8 3.18 3.56 -9.97
C THR A 8 2.76 2.59 -11.07
N THR A 9 1.89 3.05 -11.94
CA THR A 9 1.48 2.27 -13.09
C THR A 9 1.79 3.05 -14.35
N ASP A 10 1.54 2.46 -15.51
CA ASP A 10 1.75 3.16 -16.77
C ASP A 10 0.71 4.26 -16.96
N GLU A 11 -0.30 4.32 -16.13
CA GLU A 11 -1.33 5.36 -16.21
C GLU A 11 -1.14 6.46 -15.17
N GLY A 12 -0.16 6.32 -14.26
CA GLY A 12 0.08 7.34 -13.25
C GLY A 12 0.37 6.75 -11.90
N LYS A 13 0.25 7.58 -10.89
CA LYS A 13 0.56 7.19 -9.53
C LYS A 13 -0.69 7.11 -8.69
N HIS A 14 -0.72 6.12 -7.81
CA HIS A 14 -1.83 5.90 -6.89
C HIS A 14 -1.30 5.80 -5.49
N THR A 15 -2.01 6.39 -4.54
CA THR A 15 -1.63 6.35 -3.14
C THR A 15 -2.74 5.68 -2.35
N TYR A 16 -2.35 4.72 -1.53
CA TYR A 16 -3.26 4.05 -0.63
C TYR A 16 -2.77 4.28 0.79
N GLN A 17 -3.66 4.70 1.67
CA GLN A 17 -3.29 4.99 3.04
C GLN A 17 -4.12 4.18 4.01
N ASN A 18 -3.47 3.74 5.09
CA ASN A 18 -4.15 3.04 6.18
C ASN A 18 -4.92 1.81 5.71
N ILE A 19 -4.26 1.01 4.88
CA ILE A 19 -4.88 -0.20 4.37
C ILE A 19 -4.58 -1.35 5.31
N GLU A 20 -5.63 -2.02 5.76
CA GLU A 20 -5.47 -3.17 6.63
C GLU A 20 -5.10 -4.40 5.81
N ALA A 21 -4.05 -5.09 6.21
CA ALA A 21 -3.62 -6.32 5.56
C ALA A 21 -2.83 -7.16 6.53
N LYS A 22 -2.81 -8.47 6.33
CA LYS A 22 -2.04 -9.38 7.15
C LYS A 22 -0.56 -9.17 7.00
N ASN A 23 -0.12 -8.99 5.77
CA ASN A 23 1.29 -8.81 5.47
C ASN A 23 1.39 -8.09 4.14
N GLU A 24 2.62 -7.83 3.72
CA GLU A 24 2.84 -7.05 2.50
C GLU A 24 2.38 -7.78 1.25
N GLN A 25 2.57 -9.09 1.22
CA GLN A 25 2.17 -9.87 0.05
C GLN A 25 0.65 -9.81 -0.14
N TYR A 26 -0.08 -9.90 0.96
CA TYR A 26 -1.53 -9.81 0.92
C TYR A 26 -1.97 -8.45 0.40
N LEU A 27 -1.27 -7.41 0.83
CA LEU A 27 -1.57 -6.05 0.39
C LEU A 27 -1.33 -5.90 -1.11
N ILE A 28 -0.21 -6.43 -1.60
CA ILE A 28 0.11 -6.36 -3.01
C ILE A 28 -0.95 -7.06 -3.85
N ASN A 29 -1.39 -8.22 -3.41
CA ASN A 29 -2.42 -8.96 -4.12
C ASN A 29 -3.73 -8.17 -4.17
N LYS A 30 -4.05 -7.51 -3.08
CA LYS A 30 -5.25 -6.72 -2.98
C LYS A 30 -5.21 -5.53 -3.95
N ILE A 31 -4.05 -4.87 -4.03
CA ILE A 31 -3.87 -3.76 -4.93
C ILE A 31 -3.95 -4.21 -6.38
N HIS A 32 -3.38 -5.37 -6.69
CA HIS A 32 -3.46 -5.92 -8.04
C HIS A 32 -4.90 -6.13 -8.48
N LYS A 33 -5.74 -6.59 -7.56
CA LYS A 33 -7.14 -6.80 -7.88
C LYS A 33 -7.88 -5.50 -8.09
N ASP A 34 -7.48 -4.49 -7.35
CA ASP A 34 -8.13 -3.19 -7.43
C ASP A 34 -7.73 -2.43 -8.68
N LEU A 35 -6.45 -2.42 -8.97
CA LEU A 35 -5.92 -1.78 -10.16
C LEU A 35 -5.81 -2.79 -11.26
N LYS A 36 -6.53 -2.60 -12.33
CA LYS A 36 -6.51 -3.56 -13.43
C LYS A 36 -5.50 -3.19 -14.49
N THR A 37 -4.50 -2.43 -14.11
CA THR A 37 -3.42 -2.07 -14.99
C THR A 37 -2.14 -2.70 -14.47
N GLU A 38 -1.13 -2.68 -15.31
CA GLU A 38 0.15 -3.24 -14.93
C GLU A 38 0.85 -2.32 -13.95
N ILE A 39 1.33 -2.90 -12.85
CA ILE A 39 2.04 -2.16 -11.84
C ILE A 39 3.51 -2.11 -12.21
N VAL A 40 4.05 -0.90 -12.32
CA VAL A 40 5.45 -0.72 -12.65
C VAL A 40 6.30 -0.78 -11.39
N GLU A 41 5.81 -0.13 -10.34
CA GLU A 41 6.56 -0.06 -9.10
C GLU A 41 5.61 0.09 -7.93
N VAL A 42 5.96 -0.51 -6.80
CA VAL A 42 5.17 -0.36 -5.59
C VAL A 42 6.12 -0.15 -4.42
N GLU A 43 5.78 0.80 -3.56
CA GLU A 43 6.52 1.06 -2.34
C GLU A 43 5.56 0.95 -1.17
N ILE A 44 5.90 0.15 -0.17
CA ILE A 44 5.01 -0.10 0.96
C ILE A 44 5.71 0.32 2.23
N LYS A 45 4.98 1.05 3.06
CA LYS A 45 5.48 1.44 4.38
C LYS A 45 4.47 1.00 5.42
N LYS A 46 4.97 0.47 6.52
CA LYS A 46 4.11 0.13 7.62
C LYS A 46 3.69 1.40 8.34
N THR A 47 2.43 1.52 8.61
CA THR A 47 1.90 2.63 9.38
C THR A 47 1.83 2.20 10.83
N PHE A 48 2.67 2.79 11.66
CA PHE A 48 2.57 2.55 13.09
C PHE A 48 1.90 3.73 13.72
N GLY A 49 1.30 3.53 14.56
CA GLY A 49 0.68 4.64 15.16
C GLY A 49 1.60 5.66 15.72
N GLU A 50 2.20 5.39 14.92
CA GLU A 50 2.38 6.04 15.11
C GLU A 50 2.35 6.35 15.99
N GLU A 51 2.50 5.44 16.04
CA GLU A 51 2.38 5.52 16.73
C GLU A 51 2.42 6.07 17.52
N PHE A 52 2.50 5.87 17.84
CA PHE A 52 2.33 6.48 18.44
C PHE A 52 2.82 6.98 19.03
N ASN A 53 3.18 6.89 18.93
CA ASN A 53 3.57 7.58 19.38
C ASN A 53 3.61 8.23 20.00
N TYR A 54 3.64 8.21 20.24
CA TYR A 54 3.66 9.04 20.80
C TYR A 54 3.85 9.41 21.54
N GLU A 55 3.93 9.28 21.56
CA GLU A 55 4.12 9.87 22.22
C GLU A 55 4.29 10.15 22.58
#